data_530a4ba12f822e5133972ef824b013f9
#
_entry.id   530a4ba12f822e5133972ef824b013f9
#
_cell.length_a   1.000
_cell.length_b   1.000
_cell.length_c   1.000
_cell.angle_alpha   90.00
_cell.angle_beta   90.00
_cell.angle_gamma   90.00
#
_symmetry.space_group_name_H-M   'P 1'
#
loop_
_entity.id
_entity.type
_entity.pdbx_description
1 polymer ?
#
loop_
_entity_poly.entity_id
_entity_poly.type
_entity_poly.pdbx_seq_one_letter_code
_entity_poly.pdbx_strand_id
1 'polypeptide(L)'
;MTSRRAFALECESFEPHLSPKMNILVWNCREAMKPSFRSAIRDLTNFHSPGIIVVTETRISGSRAGNILRSLPYDGIHTTDPIGYAGGIWLLWRKDMVDMEVLAATEQEIHAIVKVINTDFSWLLSSIYGSPRFAERTVLWENLCSVSLLHNLPWAIVGDFNDVLDDSEKRGGNRVNMTRVSAYRNCMSSCNMIDLGFSGPTFTWTNRRDIGGLIQTRIDRCWANPSWSLAFPEANVTHLPRISSDHCPLLLSLSRACASRMERPFRFEKMWLSHPGFYLIVEKA
;
A
#
# COMPACT_ATOMS: atom_id res chain seq x y z
N MET A 1 10.61 38.76 -42.29
CA MET A 1 9.58 37.72 -42.29
C MET A 1 10.26 36.39 -41.98
N THR A 2 10.36 36.02 -40.73
CA THR A 2 10.98 34.79 -40.25
C THR A 2 9.95 34.02 -39.43
N SER A 3 9.45 32.95 -40.03
CA SER A 3 8.45 32.04 -39.47
C SER A 3 9.04 31.28 -38.30
N ARG A 4 8.49 31.47 -37.08
CA ARG A 4 8.72 30.61 -35.92
C ARG A 4 7.82 29.37 -36.05
N ARG A 5 8.40 28.26 -36.45
CA ARG A 5 7.75 26.95 -36.26
C ARG A 5 7.81 26.61 -34.79
N ALA A 6 6.66 26.58 -34.13
CA ALA A 6 6.49 25.99 -32.83
C ALA A 6 6.59 24.46 -32.98
N PHE A 7 7.59 23.85 -32.35
CA PHE A 7 7.62 22.39 -32.13
C PHE A 7 6.59 22.08 -31.04
N ALA A 8 5.42 21.62 -31.45
CA ALA A 8 4.54 20.90 -30.55
C ALA A 8 5.18 19.54 -30.29
N LEU A 9 5.73 19.33 -29.10
CA LEU A 9 6.00 18.01 -28.59
C LEU A 9 4.65 17.33 -28.38
N GLU A 10 4.25 16.46 -29.29
CA GLU A 10 3.19 15.50 -29.07
C GLU A 10 3.67 14.59 -27.92
N CYS A 11 3.22 14.90 -26.73
CA CYS A 11 3.26 13.98 -25.63
C CYS A 11 2.24 12.88 -25.98
N GLU A 12 2.71 11.78 -26.60
CA GLU A 12 1.90 10.58 -26.70
C GLU A 12 1.49 10.22 -25.28
N SER A 13 0.25 10.46 -24.95
CA SER A 13 -0.36 10.01 -23.70
C SER A 13 -0.34 8.49 -23.74
N PHE A 14 0.66 7.91 -23.08
CA PHE A 14 0.71 6.50 -22.80
C PHE A 14 -0.43 6.19 -21.84
N GLU A 15 -1.61 5.87 -22.38
CA GLU A 15 -2.69 5.30 -21.59
C GLU A 15 -2.40 3.81 -21.46
N PRO A 16 -1.91 3.33 -20.31
CA PRO A 16 -1.88 1.92 -20.06
C PRO A 16 -3.34 1.48 -19.97
N HIS A 17 -3.82 0.73 -20.96
CA HIS A 17 -5.10 0.01 -20.88
C HIS A 17 -4.99 -1.06 -19.79
N LEU A 18 -4.90 -0.63 -18.54
CA LEU A 18 -4.97 -1.48 -17.37
C LEU A 18 -6.38 -2.08 -17.31
N SER A 19 -6.45 -3.39 -17.24
CA SER A 19 -7.70 -4.12 -16.97
C SER A 19 -8.44 -3.41 -15.85
N PRO A 20 -9.76 -3.21 -15.97
CA PRO A 20 -10.52 -2.48 -14.99
C PRO A 20 -10.39 -3.14 -13.62
N LYS A 21 -9.76 -2.47 -12.67
CA LYS A 21 -9.66 -2.81 -11.25
C LYS A 21 -8.54 -3.79 -10.86
N MET A 22 -7.27 -3.39 -11.01
CA MET A 22 -6.22 -4.09 -10.28
C MET A 22 -6.09 -3.51 -8.87
N ASN A 23 -6.31 -4.35 -7.86
CA ASN A 23 -6.15 -4.04 -6.46
C ASN A 23 -4.97 -4.83 -5.87
N ILE A 24 -4.25 -4.22 -4.95
CA ILE A 24 -3.24 -4.86 -4.13
C ILE A 24 -3.72 -4.82 -2.68
N LEU A 25 -3.84 -5.98 -2.05
CA LEU A 25 -4.16 -6.10 -0.63
C LEU A 25 -2.88 -6.30 0.16
N VAL A 26 -2.65 -5.47 1.17
CA VAL A 26 -1.47 -5.53 2.06
C VAL A 26 -1.95 -5.72 3.48
N TRP A 27 -1.49 -6.76 4.18
CA TRP A 27 -1.99 -7.04 5.51
C TRP A 27 -0.96 -7.74 6.41
N ASN A 28 -0.60 -7.08 7.51
CA ASN A 28 0.06 -7.76 8.62
C ASN A 28 -0.99 -8.58 9.38
N CYS A 29 -0.97 -9.89 9.18
CA CYS A 29 -1.97 -10.79 9.76
C CYS A 29 -1.65 -11.25 11.19
N ARG A 30 -0.42 -11.00 11.64
CA ARG A 30 0.08 -11.39 12.96
C ARG A 30 -0.11 -12.85 13.33
N GLU A 31 -0.01 -13.76 12.43
CA GLU A 31 -0.08 -15.23 12.56
C GLU A 31 -1.14 -15.85 11.64
N ALA A 32 -0.67 -16.50 10.59
CA ALA A 32 -1.52 -17.15 9.59
C ALA A 32 -2.11 -18.50 10.05
N MET A 33 -1.62 -19.07 11.19
CA MET A 33 -2.17 -20.31 11.74
C MET A 33 -3.52 -20.14 12.43
N LYS A 34 -3.87 -18.93 12.83
CA LYS A 34 -5.16 -18.68 13.51
C LYS A 34 -6.35 -19.09 12.61
N PRO A 35 -7.35 -19.79 13.14
CA PRO A 35 -8.55 -20.13 12.38
C PRO A 35 -9.23 -18.89 11.78
N SER A 36 -9.21 -17.77 12.50
CA SER A 36 -9.77 -16.48 12.06
C SER A 36 -9.02 -15.87 10.86
N PHE A 37 -7.75 -16.20 10.63
CA PHE A 37 -7.01 -15.75 9.46
C PHE A 37 -7.64 -16.26 8.16
N ARG A 38 -7.98 -17.56 8.12
CA ARG A 38 -8.51 -18.21 6.91
C ARG A 38 -9.87 -17.62 6.49
N SER A 39 -10.75 -17.31 7.45
CA SER A 39 -12.00 -16.62 7.12
C SER A 39 -11.75 -15.19 6.68
N ALA A 40 -10.93 -14.44 7.43
CA ALA A 40 -10.64 -13.04 7.12
C ALA A 40 -9.99 -12.86 5.74
N ILE A 41 -8.96 -13.67 5.38
CA ILE A 41 -8.31 -13.55 4.08
C ILE A 41 -9.27 -13.92 2.93
N ARG A 42 -10.15 -14.91 3.15
CA ARG A 42 -11.20 -15.27 2.17
C ARG A 42 -12.19 -14.14 1.98
N ASP A 43 -12.68 -13.54 3.05
CA ASP A 43 -13.61 -12.43 3.00
C ASP A 43 -13.00 -11.23 2.28
N LEU A 44 -11.76 -10.86 2.64
CA LEU A 44 -11.01 -9.78 1.97
C LEU A 44 -10.82 -10.07 0.47
N THR A 45 -10.49 -11.31 0.12
CA THR A 45 -10.32 -11.72 -1.29
C THR A 45 -11.64 -11.65 -2.05
N ASN A 46 -12.74 -12.11 -1.46
CA ASN A 46 -14.07 -12.12 -2.11
C ASN A 46 -14.60 -10.69 -2.30
N PHE A 47 -14.45 -9.81 -1.30
CA PHE A 47 -14.97 -8.43 -1.37
C PHE A 47 -14.15 -7.52 -2.28
N HIS A 48 -12.83 -7.66 -2.28
CA HIS A 48 -11.94 -6.71 -2.95
C HIS A 48 -11.29 -7.26 -4.22
N SER A 49 -11.38 -8.58 -4.45
CA SER A 49 -10.83 -9.27 -5.63
C SER A 49 -9.41 -8.81 -6.00
N PRO A 50 -8.45 -8.78 -5.05
CA PRO A 50 -7.12 -8.28 -5.33
C PRO A 50 -6.39 -9.18 -6.32
N GLY A 51 -5.70 -8.56 -7.29
CA GLY A 51 -4.80 -9.26 -8.20
C GLY A 51 -3.49 -9.67 -7.53
N ILE A 52 -3.07 -8.90 -6.51
CA ILE A 52 -1.86 -9.15 -5.72
C ILE A 52 -2.22 -9.07 -4.23
N ILE A 53 -1.69 -9.99 -3.45
CA ILE A 53 -1.77 -9.96 -1.98
C ILE A 53 -0.37 -10.02 -1.37
N VAL A 54 -0.12 -9.12 -0.44
CA VAL A 54 1.04 -9.12 0.44
C VAL A 54 0.58 -9.40 1.87
N VAL A 55 0.95 -10.54 2.42
CA VAL A 55 0.68 -10.88 3.83
C VAL A 55 1.99 -10.88 4.57
N THR A 56 2.07 -10.13 5.67
CA THR A 56 3.27 -10.07 6.51
C THR A 56 2.98 -10.63 7.90
N GLU A 57 4.06 -10.94 8.62
CA GLU A 57 4.03 -11.55 9.96
C GLU A 57 3.23 -12.87 10.00
N THR A 58 3.43 -13.69 8.96
CA THR A 58 2.72 -14.97 8.82
C THR A 58 3.11 -15.99 9.87
N ARG A 59 4.37 -15.92 10.38
CA ARG A 59 4.93 -16.74 11.48
C ARG A 59 4.90 -18.25 11.24
N ILE A 60 4.75 -18.66 10.00
CA ILE A 60 4.76 -20.07 9.61
C ILE A 60 5.52 -20.29 8.31
N SER A 61 6.08 -21.49 8.17
CA SER A 61 6.80 -21.93 6.98
C SER A 61 6.49 -23.40 6.63
N GLY A 62 7.11 -23.90 5.59
CA GLY A 62 7.06 -25.30 5.19
C GLY A 62 5.66 -25.81 4.85
N SER A 63 5.37 -27.08 5.18
CA SER A 63 4.11 -27.73 4.78
C SER A 63 2.86 -27.08 5.34
N ARG A 64 2.94 -26.47 6.53
CA ARG A 64 1.80 -25.77 7.14
C ARG A 64 1.43 -24.51 6.36
N ALA A 65 2.42 -23.71 5.96
CA ALA A 65 2.21 -22.57 5.07
C ALA A 65 1.63 -23.04 3.73
N GLY A 66 2.22 -24.07 3.12
CA GLY A 66 1.77 -24.63 1.85
C GLY A 66 0.32 -25.10 1.87
N ASN A 67 -0.17 -25.68 2.99
CA ASN A 67 -1.56 -26.10 3.12
C ASN A 67 -2.55 -24.90 3.10
N ILE A 68 -2.17 -23.76 3.68
CA ILE A 68 -2.99 -22.55 3.65
C ILE A 68 -2.95 -21.93 2.25
N LEU A 69 -1.76 -21.77 1.69
CA LEU A 69 -1.54 -21.16 0.38
C LEU A 69 -2.32 -21.86 -0.73
N ARG A 70 -2.34 -23.21 -0.74
CA ARG A 70 -3.12 -24.00 -1.71
C ARG A 70 -4.64 -23.78 -1.60
N SER A 71 -5.14 -23.30 -0.47
CA SER A 71 -6.58 -22.99 -0.30
C SER A 71 -6.99 -21.61 -0.79
N LEU A 72 -6.03 -20.77 -1.19
CA LEU A 72 -6.27 -19.42 -1.71
C LEU A 72 -6.31 -19.43 -3.24
N PRO A 73 -7.11 -18.57 -3.87
CA PRO A 73 -7.28 -18.53 -5.32
C PRO A 73 -6.15 -17.75 -6.03
N TYR A 74 -4.90 -18.11 -5.72
CA TYR A 74 -3.69 -17.50 -6.29
C TYR A 74 -2.77 -18.60 -6.81
N ASP A 75 -2.33 -18.47 -8.03
CA ASP A 75 -1.48 -19.43 -8.74
C ASP A 75 -0.01 -18.97 -8.84
N GLY A 76 0.25 -17.68 -8.58
CA GLY A 76 1.58 -17.15 -8.35
C GLY A 76 1.86 -16.99 -6.85
N ILE A 77 2.98 -17.56 -6.37
CA ILE A 77 3.32 -17.60 -4.94
C ILE A 77 4.82 -17.43 -4.75
N HIS A 78 5.21 -16.49 -3.89
CA HIS A 78 6.55 -16.41 -3.32
C HIS A 78 6.47 -16.16 -1.82
N THR A 79 7.34 -16.79 -1.02
CA THR A 79 7.31 -16.66 0.43
C THR A 79 8.70 -16.54 1.01
N THR A 80 8.83 -15.74 2.08
CA THR A 80 10.00 -15.79 2.98
C THR A 80 9.63 -16.44 4.30
N ASP A 81 10.58 -17.13 4.89
CA ASP A 81 10.36 -17.79 6.17
C ASP A 81 10.48 -16.82 7.36
N PRO A 82 9.73 -17.04 8.44
CA PRO A 82 9.91 -16.28 9.67
C PRO A 82 11.23 -16.63 10.34
N ILE A 83 11.83 -15.66 11.04
CA ILE A 83 12.97 -15.92 11.95
C ILE A 83 12.43 -16.03 13.38
N GLY A 84 12.48 -17.24 13.92
CA GLY A 84 11.87 -17.54 15.23
C GLY A 84 10.35 -17.31 15.21
N TYR A 85 9.87 -16.39 16.04
CA TYR A 85 8.44 -16.06 16.15
C TYR A 85 8.05 -14.75 15.44
N ALA A 86 8.91 -14.19 14.58
CA ALA A 86 8.66 -12.94 13.88
C ALA A 86 8.87 -13.08 12.38
N GLY A 87 8.16 -12.28 11.59
CA GLY A 87 8.34 -12.21 10.16
C GLY A 87 7.54 -13.25 9.38
N GLY A 88 8.07 -13.58 8.22
CA GLY A 88 7.39 -14.32 7.17
C GLY A 88 6.54 -13.40 6.29
N ILE A 89 6.86 -13.34 5.01
CA ILE A 89 6.14 -12.55 4.01
C ILE A 89 5.62 -13.51 2.95
N TRP A 90 4.36 -13.37 2.59
CA TRP A 90 3.77 -14.05 1.45
C TRP A 90 3.41 -13.01 0.40
N LEU A 91 3.91 -13.21 -0.81
CA LEU A 91 3.54 -12.46 -2.01
C LEU A 91 2.78 -13.41 -2.92
N LEU A 92 1.49 -13.11 -3.14
CA LEU A 92 0.56 -13.95 -3.91
C LEU A 92 0.01 -13.12 -5.05
N TRP A 93 -0.13 -13.73 -6.23
CA TRP A 93 -0.71 -13.03 -7.39
C TRP A 93 -1.50 -13.94 -8.30
N ARG A 94 -2.40 -13.34 -9.06
CA ARG A 94 -3.18 -14.00 -10.10
C ARG A 94 -2.42 -13.89 -11.42
N LYS A 95 -2.01 -15.02 -11.99
CA LYS A 95 -1.25 -15.07 -13.25
C LYS A 95 -2.06 -14.66 -14.49
N ASP A 96 -3.38 -14.64 -14.37
CA ASP A 96 -4.26 -14.10 -15.43
C ASP A 96 -4.24 -12.54 -15.46
N MET A 97 -3.76 -11.88 -14.42
CA MET A 97 -3.69 -10.42 -14.31
C MET A 97 -2.26 -9.88 -14.43
N VAL A 98 -1.31 -10.53 -13.78
CA VAL A 98 0.10 -10.10 -13.74
C VAL A 98 1.03 -11.31 -13.78
N ASP A 99 2.18 -11.14 -14.43
CA ASP A 99 3.35 -11.99 -14.25
C ASP A 99 4.33 -11.30 -13.31
N MET A 100 4.96 -12.08 -12.42
CA MET A 100 5.88 -11.53 -11.43
C MET A 100 7.21 -12.26 -11.45
N GLU A 101 8.29 -11.51 -11.55
CA GLU A 101 9.67 -11.97 -11.45
C GLU A 101 10.27 -11.47 -10.14
N VAL A 102 10.52 -12.37 -9.19
CA VAL A 102 11.15 -12.03 -7.92
C VAL A 102 12.65 -11.84 -8.13
N LEU A 103 13.15 -10.65 -7.82
CA LEU A 103 14.56 -10.28 -8.01
C LEU A 103 15.40 -10.60 -6.78
N ALA A 104 14.87 -10.30 -5.59
CA ALA A 104 15.53 -10.52 -4.31
C ALA A 104 14.52 -10.65 -3.19
N ALA A 105 14.88 -11.38 -2.14
CA ALA A 105 14.07 -11.51 -0.94
C ALA A 105 14.95 -11.72 0.29
N THR A 106 14.56 -11.09 1.40
CA THR A 106 15.10 -11.32 2.74
C THR A 106 13.94 -11.61 3.71
N GLU A 107 14.22 -11.72 4.98
CA GLU A 107 13.17 -11.86 6.00
C GLU A 107 12.32 -10.59 6.18
N GLN A 108 12.79 -9.43 5.69
CA GLN A 108 12.12 -8.15 5.83
C GLN A 108 11.52 -7.61 4.53
N GLU A 109 11.87 -8.19 3.38
CA GLU A 109 11.47 -7.62 2.09
C GLU A 109 11.42 -8.67 0.97
N ILE A 110 10.56 -8.43 -0.02
CA ILE A 110 10.54 -9.12 -1.31
C ILE A 110 10.48 -8.05 -2.38
N HIS A 111 11.42 -8.05 -3.33
CA HIS A 111 11.43 -7.18 -4.50
C HIS A 111 11.06 -7.98 -5.73
N ALA A 112 10.03 -7.55 -6.45
CA ALA A 112 9.57 -8.25 -7.65
C ALA A 112 9.21 -7.26 -8.77
N ILE A 113 9.57 -7.59 -10.01
CA ILE A 113 9.04 -6.91 -11.19
C ILE A 113 7.64 -7.44 -11.44
N VAL A 114 6.69 -6.54 -11.53
CA VAL A 114 5.30 -6.80 -11.91
C VAL A 114 5.12 -6.44 -13.36
N LYS A 115 4.80 -7.42 -14.19
CA LYS A 115 4.45 -7.25 -15.61
C LYS A 115 2.94 -7.38 -15.77
N VAL A 116 2.30 -6.34 -16.27
CA VAL A 116 0.85 -6.39 -16.49
C VAL A 116 0.57 -7.20 -17.76
N ILE A 117 -0.28 -8.22 -17.65
CA ILE A 117 -0.60 -9.11 -18.77
C ILE A 117 -1.21 -8.31 -19.93
N ASN A 118 -0.80 -8.67 -21.17
CA ASN A 118 -1.18 -8.01 -22.42
C ASN A 118 -0.71 -6.55 -22.56
N THR A 119 0.32 -6.15 -21.81
CA THR A 119 0.98 -4.85 -21.96
C THR A 119 2.50 -5.00 -21.90
N ASP A 120 3.23 -4.02 -22.43
CA ASP A 120 4.68 -3.94 -22.25
C ASP A 120 5.08 -3.21 -20.95
N PHE A 121 4.09 -2.84 -20.13
CA PHE A 121 4.32 -2.08 -18.92
C PHE A 121 4.75 -2.98 -17.76
N SER A 122 5.85 -2.62 -17.14
CA SER A 122 6.36 -3.27 -15.93
C SER A 122 6.81 -2.25 -14.90
N TRP A 123 6.70 -2.62 -13.63
CA TRP A 123 7.07 -1.80 -12.50
C TRP A 123 7.60 -2.66 -11.35
N LEU A 124 8.31 -2.04 -10.42
CA LEU A 124 8.90 -2.72 -9.27
C LEU A 124 7.95 -2.62 -8.07
N LEU A 125 7.66 -3.76 -7.45
CA LEU A 125 6.95 -3.87 -6.17
C LEU A 125 7.92 -4.35 -5.11
N SER A 126 8.02 -3.60 -4.00
CA SER A 126 8.71 -4.03 -2.79
C SER A 126 7.69 -4.26 -1.68
N SER A 127 7.62 -5.50 -1.19
CA SER A 127 6.73 -5.92 -0.10
C SER A 127 7.51 -5.97 1.19
N ILE A 128 7.16 -5.17 2.20
CA ILE A 128 7.98 -4.88 3.37
C ILE A 128 7.34 -5.41 4.66
N TYR A 129 8.18 -6.03 5.51
CA TYR A 129 7.96 -6.23 6.92
C TYR A 129 9.19 -5.75 7.70
N GLY A 130 9.19 -4.47 8.09
CA GLY A 130 10.27 -3.91 8.89
C GLY A 130 10.33 -4.57 10.27
N SER A 131 11.50 -5.04 10.69
CA SER A 131 11.67 -5.64 12.01
C SER A 131 11.24 -4.67 13.13
N PRO A 132 10.60 -5.13 14.21
CA PRO A 132 10.35 -4.29 15.38
C PRO A 132 11.64 -3.80 16.06
N ARG A 133 12.80 -4.42 15.76
CA ARG A 133 14.11 -4.01 16.26
C ARG A 133 14.74 -2.99 15.32
N PHE A 134 15.06 -1.81 15.85
CA PHE A 134 15.59 -0.72 15.03
C PHE A 134 16.88 -1.08 14.28
N ALA A 135 17.83 -1.74 14.94
CA ALA A 135 19.09 -2.14 14.31
C ALA A 135 18.89 -3.04 13.07
N GLU A 136 17.93 -3.94 13.11
CA GLU A 136 17.60 -4.80 11.97
C GLU A 136 16.91 -4.00 10.85
N ARG A 137 16.04 -3.03 11.19
CA ARG A 137 15.43 -2.13 10.19
C ARG A 137 16.44 -1.22 9.49
N THR A 138 17.57 -0.91 10.11
CA THR A 138 18.63 -0.13 9.46
C THR A 138 19.15 -0.84 8.21
N VAL A 139 19.27 -2.18 8.27
CA VAL A 139 19.64 -3.00 7.12
C VAL A 139 18.58 -2.91 6.00
N LEU A 140 17.30 -2.95 6.37
CA LEU A 140 16.21 -2.75 5.40
C LEU A 140 16.31 -1.38 4.72
N TRP A 141 16.60 -0.30 5.47
CA TRP A 141 16.77 1.04 4.88
C TRP A 141 17.95 1.11 3.90
N GLU A 142 19.07 0.46 4.22
CA GLU A 142 20.23 0.36 3.35
C GLU A 142 19.92 -0.43 2.07
N ASN A 143 19.19 -1.53 2.19
CA ASN A 143 18.76 -2.34 1.05
C ASN A 143 17.84 -1.54 0.11
N LEU A 144 16.83 -0.83 0.65
CA LEU A 144 15.95 0.01 -0.16
C LEU A 144 16.72 1.10 -0.90
N CYS A 145 17.68 1.76 -0.24
CA CYS A 145 18.56 2.72 -0.90
C CYS A 145 19.39 2.06 -2.02
N SER A 146 19.87 0.85 -1.81
CA SER A 146 20.60 0.09 -2.83
C SER A 146 19.71 -0.26 -4.02
N VAL A 147 18.48 -0.70 -3.78
CA VAL A 147 17.48 -0.97 -4.84
C VAL A 147 17.21 0.29 -5.65
N SER A 148 17.09 1.46 -5.01
CA SER A 148 16.85 2.73 -5.71
C SER A 148 17.98 3.13 -6.69
N LEU A 149 19.20 2.65 -6.46
CA LEU A 149 20.36 2.88 -7.33
C LEU A 149 20.45 1.87 -8.49
N LEU A 150 19.83 0.70 -8.34
CA LEU A 150 19.90 -0.38 -9.32
C LEU A 150 18.79 -0.33 -10.37
N HIS A 151 17.68 0.34 -10.09
CA HIS A 151 16.49 0.33 -10.94
C HIS A 151 15.92 1.74 -11.17
N ASN A 152 15.59 2.04 -12.43
CA ASN A 152 14.88 3.26 -12.82
C ASN A 152 13.40 3.00 -13.13
N LEU A 153 12.88 1.84 -12.74
CA LEU A 153 11.48 1.47 -12.98
C LEU A 153 10.51 2.32 -12.14
N PRO A 154 9.27 2.50 -12.60
CA PRO A 154 8.18 2.87 -11.72
C PRO A 154 8.18 1.93 -10.51
N TRP A 155 8.19 2.46 -9.29
CA TRP A 155 8.42 1.68 -8.07
C TRP A 155 7.42 2.00 -6.98
N ALA A 156 6.78 0.97 -6.41
CA ALA A 156 5.96 1.06 -5.23
C ALA A 156 6.52 0.20 -4.09
N ILE A 157 6.47 0.72 -2.86
CA ILE A 157 6.87 0.02 -1.64
C ILE A 157 5.64 -0.06 -0.74
N VAL A 158 5.25 -1.27 -0.33
CA VAL A 158 4.05 -1.49 0.46
C VAL A 158 4.33 -2.43 1.63
N GLY A 159 3.69 -2.21 2.77
CA GLY A 159 3.85 -3.11 3.91
C GLY A 159 3.82 -2.44 5.27
N ASP A 160 4.27 -3.19 6.27
CA ASP A 160 4.47 -2.74 7.65
C ASP A 160 5.92 -2.29 7.84
N PHE A 161 6.12 -1.00 8.04
CA PHE A 161 7.44 -0.40 8.24
C PHE A 161 7.89 -0.40 9.70
N ASN A 162 7.00 -0.75 10.64
CA ASN A 162 7.24 -0.74 12.09
C ASN A 162 7.84 0.56 12.62
N ASP A 163 7.61 1.66 11.91
CA ASP A 163 8.02 3.01 12.30
C ASP A 163 7.03 4.07 11.84
N VAL A 164 7.05 5.23 12.48
CA VAL A 164 6.22 6.39 12.15
C VAL A 164 7.11 7.52 11.61
N LEU A 165 6.49 8.46 10.88
CA LEU A 165 7.19 9.62 10.33
C LEU A 165 7.03 10.86 11.20
N ASP A 166 6.04 10.89 12.08
CA ASP A 166 5.70 12.06 12.87
C ASP A 166 4.96 11.67 14.15
N ASP A 167 4.99 12.56 15.17
CA ASP A 167 4.25 12.37 16.43
C ASP A 167 2.73 12.27 16.21
N SER A 168 2.19 12.95 15.20
CA SER A 168 0.75 12.90 14.88
C SER A 168 0.28 11.50 14.43
N GLU A 169 1.20 10.65 14.00
CA GLU A 169 0.93 9.29 13.57
C GLU A 169 0.94 8.27 14.72
N LYS A 170 1.10 8.76 15.94
CA LYS A 170 1.08 7.96 17.16
C LYS A 170 0.20 8.57 18.22
N ARG A 171 -0.62 7.75 18.83
CA ARG A 171 -1.44 8.11 20.00
C ARG A 171 -1.10 7.20 21.15
N GLY A 172 -0.79 7.78 22.31
CA GLY A 172 -0.47 7.06 23.54
C GLY A 172 0.96 6.48 23.60
N GLY A 173 1.32 5.96 24.77
CA GLY A 173 2.65 5.43 25.04
C GLY A 173 3.76 6.49 25.08
N ASN A 174 5.02 6.06 24.90
CA ASN A 174 6.18 6.93 24.92
C ASN A 174 6.23 7.84 23.69
N ARG A 175 6.92 8.99 23.78
CA ARG A 175 7.17 9.88 22.66
C ARG A 175 7.91 9.14 21.52
N VAL A 176 7.71 9.62 20.29
CA VAL A 176 8.36 9.06 19.12
C VAL A 176 9.87 9.31 19.19
N ASN A 177 10.67 8.33 18.84
CA ASN A 177 12.12 8.44 18.80
C ASN A 177 12.57 9.14 17.51
N MET A 178 13.09 10.36 17.62
CA MET A 178 13.44 11.19 16.47
C MET A 178 14.58 10.60 15.63
N THR A 179 15.50 9.83 16.21
CA THR A 179 16.56 9.15 15.45
C THR A 179 15.95 8.11 14.48
N ARG A 180 14.95 7.38 14.95
CA ARG A 180 14.24 6.40 14.12
C ARG A 180 13.45 7.09 13.01
N VAL A 181 12.72 8.14 13.36
CA VAL A 181 11.98 8.98 12.40
C VAL A 181 12.91 9.52 11.32
N SER A 182 14.06 10.09 11.72
CA SER A 182 15.02 10.64 10.77
C SER A 182 15.59 9.59 9.84
N ALA A 183 15.94 8.41 10.37
CA ALA A 183 16.45 7.31 9.55
C ALA A 183 15.42 6.87 8.49
N TYR A 184 14.16 6.69 8.90
CA TYR A 184 13.08 6.31 8.00
C TYR A 184 12.81 7.40 6.94
N ARG A 185 12.68 8.67 7.35
CA ARG A 185 12.49 9.81 6.43
C ARG A 185 13.62 9.92 5.42
N ASN A 186 14.86 9.81 5.89
CA ASN A 186 16.04 9.89 5.03
C ASN A 186 16.05 8.77 3.99
N CYS A 187 15.72 7.53 4.38
CA CYS A 187 15.60 6.43 3.44
C CYS A 187 14.55 6.72 2.36
N MET A 188 13.32 7.08 2.74
CA MET A 188 12.25 7.37 1.78
C MET A 188 12.60 8.55 0.86
N SER A 189 13.23 9.59 1.40
CA SER A 189 13.70 10.73 0.62
C SER A 189 14.82 10.35 -0.35
N SER A 190 15.78 9.53 0.08
CA SER A 190 16.89 9.05 -0.77
C SER A 190 16.39 8.17 -1.90
N CYS A 191 15.31 7.40 -1.66
CA CYS A 191 14.65 6.58 -2.67
C CYS A 191 13.66 7.38 -3.54
N ASN A 192 13.54 8.71 -3.34
CA ASN A 192 12.58 9.58 -4.03
C ASN A 192 11.14 9.08 -3.91
N MET A 193 10.73 8.63 -2.72
CA MET A 193 9.41 8.08 -2.44
C MET A 193 8.44 9.12 -1.91
N ILE A 194 7.20 9.05 -2.37
CA ILE A 194 6.07 9.87 -1.96
C ILE A 194 5.07 8.95 -1.24
N ASP A 195 4.64 9.32 -0.03
CA ASP A 195 3.54 8.62 0.67
C ASP A 195 2.26 8.82 -0.13
N LEU A 196 1.59 7.75 -0.52
CA LEU A 196 0.33 7.81 -1.28
C LEU A 196 -0.87 8.31 -0.47
N GLY A 197 -0.65 8.63 0.81
CA GLY A 197 -1.74 9.01 1.70
C GLY A 197 -2.69 7.84 1.98
N PHE A 198 -3.86 8.14 2.50
CA PHE A 198 -4.87 7.13 2.79
C PHE A 198 -6.27 7.73 2.96
N SER A 199 -7.27 6.86 2.88
CA SER A 199 -8.63 7.06 3.36
C SER A 199 -8.96 6.01 4.43
N GLY A 200 -9.96 6.26 5.27
CA GLY A 200 -10.36 5.35 6.34
C GLY A 200 -9.69 5.65 7.70
N PRO A 201 -9.52 4.65 8.59
CA PRO A 201 -8.96 4.85 9.93
C PRO A 201 -7.55 5.44 9.90
N THR A 202 -7.26 6.44 10.75
CA THR A 202 -5.95 7.10 10.83
C THR A 202 -4.83 6.15 11.23
N PHE A 203 -5.09 5.28 12.21
CA PHE A 203 -4.08 4.38 12.76
C PHE A 203 -4.25 2.97 12.23
N THR A 204 -3.19 2.42 11.66
CA THR A 204 -3.22 1.06 11.12
C THR A 204 -3.01 -0.02 12.18
N TRP A 205 -2.32 0.29 13.28
CA TRP A 205 -2.02 -0.63 14.37
C TRP A 205 -2.53 -0.16 15.73
N THR A 206 -2.82 -1.11 16.62
CA THR A 206 -3.17 -0.87 18.02
C THR A 206 -2.68 -1.99 18.92
N ASN A 207 -2.26 -1.64 20.15
CA ASN A 207 -1.91 -2.64 21.17
C ASN A 207 -3.13 -3.30 21.85
N ARG A 208 -4.35 -2.92 21.46
CA ARG A 208 -5.64 -3.46 21.97
C ARG A 208 -5.83 -3.39 23.49
N ARG A 209 -5.14 -2.48 24.17
CA ARG A 209 -5.33 -2.24 25.61
C ARG A 209 -6.48 -1.27 25.85
N ASP A 210 -6.95 -1.22 27.10
CA ASP A 210 -7.94 -0.23 27.56
C ASP A 210 -7.42 1.20 27.42
N ILE A 211 -8.33 2.18 27.51
CA ILE A 211 -8.07 3.61 27.23
C ILE A 211 -6.82 4.14 27.95
N GLY A 212 -6.60 3.74 29.23
CA GLY A 212 -5.43 4.17 30.00
C GLY A 212 -4.08 3.63 29.52
N GLY A 213 -4.06 2.57 28.73
CA GLY A 213 -2.85 1.95 28.18
C GLY A 213 -2.88 1.82 26.65
N LEU A 214 -3.85 2.47 25.99
CA LEU A 214 -4.04 2.38 24.56
C LEU A 214 -2.88 3.04 23.80
N ILE A 215 -2.31 2.30 22.84
CA ILE A 215 -1.34 2.83 21.88
C ILE A 215 -1.85 2.51 20.48
N GLN A 216 -1.86 3.51 19.62
CA GLN A 216 -2.24 3.41 18.22
C GLN A 216 -1.19 4.09 17.37
N THR A 217 -0.84 3.48 16.22
CA THR A 217 0.18 4.00 15.30
C THR A 217 -0.20 3.76 13.84
N ARG A 218 0.26 4.62 12.95
CA ARG A 218 0.23 4.40 11.50
C ARG A 218 1.59 3.89 11.05
N ILE A 219 1.74 2.58 10.93
CA ILE A 219 3.00 1.91 10.58
C ILE A 219 2.92 1.11 9.28
N ASP A 220 1.72 0.81 8.81
CA ASP A 220 1.49 0.19 7.51
C ASP A 220 1.25 1.28 6.47
N ARG A 221 1.94 1.20 5.31
CA ARG A 221 1.94 2.28 4.30
C ARG A 221 2.10 1.75 2.89
N CYS A 222 1.76 2.62 1.94
CA CYS A 222 2.09 2.49 0.53
C CYS A 222 2.84 3.75 0.08
N TRP A 223 4.02 3.54 -0.48
CA TRP A 223 4.87 4.58 -1.06
C TRP A 223 5.04 4.34 -2.54
N ALA A 224 5.26 5.40 -3.31
CA ALA A 224 5.57 5.29 -4.72
C ALA A 224 6.57 6.37 -5.16
N ASN A 225 7.40 6.05 -6.16
CA ASN A 225 8.21 7.07 -6.80
C ASN A 225 7.38 7.88 -7.83
N PRO A 226 7.86 9.05 -8.29
CA PRO A 226 7.14 9.89 -9.23
C PRO A 226 6.75 9.16 -10.52
N SER A 227 7.61 8.30 -11.06
CA SER A 227 7.33 7.54 -12.29
C SER A 227 6.15 6.59 -12.11
N TRP A 228 6.04 5.94 -10.94
CA TRP A 228 4.90 5.10 -10.62
C TRP A 228 3.62 5.91 -10.43
N SER A 229 3.71 7.05 -9.75
CA SER A 229 2.56 7.94 -9.54
C SER A 229 2.03 8.52 -10.86
N LEU A 230 2.90 8.79 -11.82
CA LEU A 230 2.50 9.19 -13.18
C LEU A 230 1.83 8.04 -13.95
N ALA A 231 2.31 6.80 -13.78
CA ALA A 231 1.70 5.64 -14.42
C ALA A 231 0.33 5.28 -13.82
N PHE A 232 0.11 5.57 -12.53
CA PHE A 232 -1.13 5.29 -11.81
C PHE A 232 -1.70 6.54 -11.12
N PRO A 233 -2.11 7.57 -11.87
CA PRO A 233 -2.54 8.86 -11.31
C PRO A 233 -3.81 8.76 -10.46
N GLU A 234 -4.61 7.73 -10.68
CA GLU A 234 -5.85 7.46 -9.95
C GLU A 234 -5.67 6.51 -8.74
N ALA A 235 -4.42 6.11 -8.47
CA ALA A 235 -4.14 5.19 -7.36
C ALA A 235 -4.53 5.80 -6.02
N ASN A 236 -5.12 4.98 -5.17
CA ASN A 236 -5.50 5.39 -3.83
C ASN A 236 -5.36 4.25 -2.83
N VAL A 237 -5.08 4.60 -1.58
CA VAL A 237 -4.94 3.66 -0.46
C VAL A 237 -6.13 3.81 0.46
N THR A 238 -6.75 2.69 0.82
CA THR A 238 -7.81 2.64 1.82
C THR A 238 -7.38 1.75 2.98
N HIS A 239 -7.35 2.31 4.18
CA HIS A 239 -7.23 1.51 5.40
C HIS A 239 -8.58 0.83 5.66
N LEU A 240 -8.62 -0.49 5.55
CA LEU A 240 -9.83 -1.26 5.80
C LEU A 240 -10.07 -1.45 7.31
N PRO A 241 -11.29 -1.78 7.74
CA PRO A 241 -11.55 -2.14 9.13
C PRO A 241 -10.66 -3.30 9.60
N ARG A 242 -10.22 -3.26 10.88
CA ARG A 242 -9.44 -4.36 11.48
C ARG A 242 -10.25 -5.63 11.54
N ILE A 243 -9.67 -6.71 11.02
CA ILE A 243 -10.26 -8.05 11.06
C ILE A 243 -9.19 -9.01 11.56
N SER A 244 -9.44 -9.70 12.66
CA SER A 244 -8.58 -10.78 13.20
C SER A 244 -7.12 -10.42 13.55
N SER A 245 -6.63 -9.25 13.18
CA SER A 245 -5.29 -8.73 13.47
C SER A 245 -5.38 -7.42 14.27
N ASP A 246 -4.31 -7.05 14.96
CA ASP A 246 -4.13 -5.72 15.54
C ASP A 246 -3.72 -4.67 14.50
N HIS A 247 -3.51 -5.09 13.24
CA HIS A 247 -3.33 -4.22 12.08
C HIS A 247 -4.59 -4.12 11.21
N CYS A 248 -4.77 -2.98 10.56
CA CYS A 248 -5.74 -2.80 9.47
C CYS A 248 -5.16 -3.38 8.19
N PRO A 249 -5.93 -4.12 7.37
CA PRO A 249 -5.54 -4.35 5.99
C PRO A 249 -5.53 -3.04 5.19
N LEU A 250 -4.60 -2.90 4.25
CA LEU A 250 -4.55 -1.79 3.31
C LEU A 250 -4.98 -2.29 1.92
N LEU A 251 -5.83 -1.54 1.27
CA LEU A 251 -6.21 -1.76 -0.13
C LEU A 251 -5.62 -0.65 -0.98
N LEU A 252 -4.62 -0.97 -1.79
CA LEU A 252 -4.09 -0.08 -2.83
C LEU A 252 -4.83 -0.39 -4.13
N SER A 253 -5.68 0.53 -4.56
CA SER A 253 -6.40 0.44 -5.84
C SER A 253 -5.64 1.23 -6.89
N LEU A 254 -5.28 0.59 -8.00
CA LEU A 254 -4.49 1.19 -9.08
C LEU A 254 -5.37 1.95 -10.09
N SER A 255 -6.66 1.60 -10.16
CA SER A 255 -7.66 2.41 -10.86
C SER A 255 -8.74 2.79 -9.87
N ARG A 256 -9.17 4.05 -9.87
CA ARG A 256 -10.47 4.36 -9.28
C ARG A 256 -11.49 3.45 -9.93
N ALA A 257 -12.22 2.65 -9.13
CA ALA A 257 -13.50 2.20 -9.59
C ALA A 257 -14.19 3.46 -10.13
N CYS A 258 -14.52 3.47 -11.42
CA CYS A 258 -15.41 4.50 -11.94
C CYS A 258 -16.64 4.39 -11.05
N ALA A 259 -16.66 5.20 -9.99
CA ALA A 259 -17.90 5.45 -9.28
C ALA A 259 -18.77 5.97 -10.42
N SER A 260 -19.67 5.12 -10.90
CA SER A 260 -20.82 5.62 -11.65
C SER A 260 -21.19 6.87 -10.86
N ARG A 261 -21.06 8.04 -11.47
CA ARG A 261 -21.47 9.30 -10.86
C ARG A 261 -22.91 9.08 -10.45
N MET A 262 -23.14 8.52 -9.29
CA MET A 262 -24.41 8.66 -8.63
C MET A 262 -24.50 10.15 -8.44
N GLU A 263 -25.36 10.79 -9.22
CA GLU A 263 -25.71 12.18 -9.02
C GLU A 263 -25.98 12.31 -7.54
N ARG A 264 -25.04 12.96 -6.84
CA ARG A 264 -25.24 13.20 -5.40
C ARG A 264 -26.49 14.04 -5.34
N PRO A 265 -27.56 13.59 -4.67
CA PRO A 265 -28.75 14.40 -4.55
C PRO A 265 -28.32 15.76 -3.97
N PHE A 266 -28.69 16.84 -4.64
CA PHE A 266 -28.40 18.19 -4.18
C PHE A 266 -28.89 18.30 -2.74
N ARG A 267 -27.97 18.49 -1.78
CA ARG A 267 -28.30 18.73 -0.37
C ARG A 267 -28.22 20.22 -0.14
N PHE A 268 -29.39 20.81 0.08
CA PHE A 268 -29.48 22.19 0.50
C PHE A 268 -29.18 22.30 1.99
N GLU A 269 -28.14 23.05 2.36
CA GLU A 269 -27.82 23.32 3.76
C GLU A 269 -28.46 24.66 4.16
N LYS A 270 -29.33 24.62 5.16
CA LYS A 270 -30.11 25.78 5.64
C LYS A 270 -29.21 26.99 6.01
N MET A 271 -27.99 26.74 6.46
CA MET A 271 -26.99 27.78 6.75
C MET A 271 -26.60 28.62 5.52
N TRP A 272 -26.76 28.12 4.28
CA TRP A 272 -26.45 28.90 3.08
C TRP A 272 -27.36 30.11 2.89
N LEU A 273 -28.61 30.03 3.41
CA LEU A 273 -29.57 31.18 3.38
C LEU A 273 -29.05 32.41 4.13
N SER A 274 -28.14 32.21 5.10
CA SER A 274 -27.57 33.32 5.88
C SER A 274 -26.35 33.96 5.20
N HIS A 275 -25.85 33.39 4.09
CA HIS A 275 -24.70 33.94 3.39
C HIS A 275 -25.15 35.10 2.46
N PRO A 276 -24.55 36.32 2.55
CA PRO A 276 -24.98 37.49 1.76
C PRO A 276 -24.98 37.29 0.24
N GLY A 277 -24.08 36.42 -0.28
CA GLY A 277 -23.98 36.11 -1.71
C GLY A 277 -24.91 34.99 -2.19
N PHE A 278 -25.68 34.36 -1.31
CA PHE A 278 -26.46 33.18 -1.69
C PHE A 278 -27.48 33.47 -2.82
N TYR A 279 -28.26 34.50 -2.66
CA TYR A 279 -29.29 34.85 -3.65
C TYR A 279 -28.70 35.22 -5.01
N LEU A 280 -27.53 35.88 -5.06
CA LEU A 280 -26.83 36.22 -6.30
C LEU A 280 -26.34 35.00 -7.07
N ILE A 281 -26.00 33.91 -6.34
CA ILE A 281 -25.56 32.64 -6.95
C ILE A 281 -26.76 31.88 -7.50
N VAL A 282 -27.87 31.85 -6.76
CA VAL A 282 -29.10 31.15 -7.18
C VAL A 282 -29.76 31.82 -8.39
N GLU A 283 -29.72 33.14 -8.49
CA GLU A 283 -30.27 33.85 -9.65
C GLU A 283 -29.45 33.67 -10.96
N LYS A 284 -28.20 33.21 -10.84
CA LYS A 284 -27.28 32.95 -11.96
C LYS A 284 -27.19 31.49 -12.39
N ALA A 285 -27.81 30.57 -11.63
CA ALA A 285 -27.78 29.13 -11.88
C ALA A 285 -29.05 28.68 -12.61
#